data_9e78c6731b42d6a6fab72792664f6aeb
#
_entry.id   9e78c6731b42d6a6fab72792664f6aeb
#
_cell.length_a   1.000
_cell.length_b   1.000
_cell.length_c   1.000
_cell.angle_alpha   90.00
_cell.angle_beta   90.00
_cell.angle_gamma   90.00
#
_symmetry.space_group_name_H-M   'P 1'
#
loop_
_entity.id
_entity.type
_entity.pdbx_description
1 polymer ?
#
loop_
_entity_poly.entity_id
_entity_poly.type
_entity_poly.pdbx_seq_one_letter_code
_entity_poly.pdbx_strand_id
1 'polypeptide(L)'
;MLPVFAVPLLTSFALGEEPDPLSFNRDVRPILSDNCFGCHGPVAKDAKAGLQLHSFESATALLGKGEDRQALVPGDRKASELWKRITSRDPDEKMPPPDSNHRLTPGQIEVLGQWIDQGAEYEGHWAFQALKAAQGASIDSLIRARLDGTGLRPAPPADRATLLRRITQDLTGLPPTPEELDAFLGDHKPGAYERVVDRLLRSPAAAERLAVDWLDGARYADTNGYSIDDHRDMWIWRDWVLNAFLTNKRFDEFTVEQIAGDLLPGATEQQRVATGFLRNSMNTHEGGTIPEEYRVIYNVDKVDTVATVFMGLTMKCAQCHDHKYDPISQREFYQFYAFFNQSSEPGSGATNANTGPLIEAGSAICPPERVKRDAAVRIAELKRLRAVPPARIAAQRDRWETEQLASLGLLKSGGAVAKKLVLFPQDQPSWIWSAADKTAESVEFERRFNLEAIPAEARLWVTCDNACEVEINGRSIGSSDDWTRPKVFEVRGLKVGDNTIAVRGTNIGASPAGLLLSLAMRAANGEEWHVVTDKKWQARLLVAGAAGTNWEPAAELVKHGGGAWGTLYGKEPSDAGPDALHQALGMAKADRTTEHWATINTAFAEMQPAFKTLTNQLDLEEKIRSEE
;
A
#
# COMPACT_ATOMS: atom_id res chain seq x y z
N MET A 1 87.22 -18.45 -32.93
CA MET A 1 86.68 -19.72 -32.42
C MET A 1 86.07 -19.47 -31.07
N LEU A 2 84.73 -19.29 -31.01
CA LEU A 2 83.94 -19.19 -29.79
C LEU A 2 82.97 -20.37 -29.79
N PRO A 3 82.81 -21.12 -28.68
CA PRO A 3 81.94 -22.29 -28.66
C PRO A 3 80.49 -21.89 -28.54
N VAL A 4 79.63 -22.49 -29.36
CA VAL A 4 78.15 -22.41 -29.33
C VAL A 4 77.70 -23.32 -28.20
N PHE A 5 77.10 -22.73 -27.16
CA PHE A 5 76.39 -23.48 -26.14
C PHE A 5 74.92 -23.74 -26.64
N ALA A 6 74.65 -25.03 -26.85
CA ALA A 6 73.30 -25.51 -27.09
C ALA A 6 72.51 -25.46 -25.78
N VAL A 7 71.41 -24.65 -25.74
CA VAL A 7 70.44 -24.65 -24.67
C VAL A 7 69.36 -25.72 -24.98
N PRO A 8 69.15 -26.70 -24.10
CA PRO A 8 68.03 -27.64 -24.30
C PRO A 8 66.69 -26.94 -24.14
N LEU A 9 65.81 -27.02 -25.14
CA LEU A 9 64.40 -26.69 -25.04
C LEU A 9 63.74 -27.65 -24.03
N LEU A 10 63.50 -27.17 -22.82
CA LEU A 10 62.59 -27.81 -21.92
C LEU A 10 61.16 -27.56 -22.45
N THR A 11 60.59 -28.54 -23.10
CA THR A 11 59.16 -28.61 -23.37
C THR A 11 58.45 -28.72 -22.02
N SER A 12 57.88 -27.59 -21.53
CA SER A 12 56.89 -27.61 -20.45
C SER A 12 55.66 -28.36 -20.98
N PHE A 13 55.51 -29.59 -20.53
CA PHE A 13 54.17 -30.20 -20.54
C PHE A 13 53.30 -29.34 -19.62
N ALA A 14 52.33 -28.65 -20.20
CA ALA A 14 51.24 -28.12 -19.47
C ALA A 14 50.52 -29.30 -18.81
N LEU A 15 50.72 -29.46 -17.51
CA LEU A 15 49.85 -30.28 -16.68
C LEU A 15 48.48 -29.68 -16.87
N GLY A 16 47.57 -30.38 -17.57
CA GLY A 16 46.18 -30.01 -17.63
C GLY A 16 45.71 -29.84 -16.18
N GLU A 17 45.11 -28.73 -15.86
CA GLU A 17 44.39 -28.56 -14.61
C GLU A 17 43.43 -29.74 -14.49
N GLU A 18 43.60 -30.57 -13.46
CA GLU A 18 42.60 -31.59 -13.15
C GLU A 18 41.28 -30.86 -12.97
N PRO A 19 40.22 -31.33 -13.60
CA PRO A 19 38.91 -30.70 -13.44
C PRO A 19 38.58 -30.65 -11.95
N ASP A 20 38.08 -29.50 -11.48
CA ASP A 20 37.63 -29.32 -10.11
C ASP A 20 36.77 -30.51 -9.67
N PRO A 21 37.01 -31.10 -8.49
CA PRO A 21 36.22 -32.23 -8.00
C PRO A 21 34.74 -31.87 -7.98
N LEU A 22 33.91 -32.83 -8.35
CA LEU A 22 32.44 -32.64 -8.35
C LEU A 22 31.97 -32.38 -6.94
N SER A 23 31.20 -31.28 -6.76
CA SER A 23 30.53 -30.96 -5.51
C SER A 23 29.18 -31.65 -5.44
N PHE A 24 28.90 -32.34 -4.36
CA PHE A 24 27.61 -32.98 -4.16
C PHE A 24 26.44 -31.98 -4.26
N ASN A 25 26.51 -30.86 -3.57
CA ASN A 25 25.44 -29.88 -3.54
C ASN A 25 25.28 -29.13 -4.88
N ARG A 26 26.36 -28.85 -5.59
CA ARG A 26 26.32 -28.10 -6.85
C ARG A 26 25.96 -28.98 -8.06
N ASP A 27 26.57 -30.15 -8.16
CA ASP A 27 26.57 -30.95 -9.39
C ASP A 27 25.71 -32.21 -9.31
N VAL A 28 25.59 -32.83 -8.13
CA VAL A 28 24.98 -34.15 -7.94
C VAL A 28 23.59 -34.06 -7.34
N ARG A 29 23.45 -33.31 -6.24
CA ARG A 29 22.17 -33.21 -5.51
C ARG A 29 21.01 -32.70 -6.39
N PRO A 30 21.16 -31.72 -7.29
CA PRO A 30 20.08 -31.32 -8.19
C PRO A 30 19.61 -32.49 -9.08
N ILE A 31 20.54 -33.30 -9.59
CA ILE A 31 20.19 -34.48 -10.40
C ILE A 31 19.39 -35.50 -9.61
N LEU A 32 19.85 -35.82 -8.37
CA LEU A 32 19.15 -36.75 -7.48
C LEU A 32 17.79 -36.21 -7.02
N SER A 33 17.71 -34.91 -6.69
CA SER A 33 16.48 -34.28 -6.26
C SER A 33 15.39 -34.34 -7.33
N ASP A 34 15.75 -33.99 -8.56
CA ASP A 34 14.79 -33.91 -9.65
C ASP A 34 14.34 -35.29 -10.16
N ASN A 35 15.20 -36.30 -10.06
CA ASN A 35 14.94 -37.59 -10.71
C ASN A 35 14.77 -38.77 -9.74
N CYS A 36 15.26 -38.67 -8.49
CA CYS A 36 15.35 -39.82 -7.58
C CYS A 36 14.60 -39.60 -6.25
N PHE A 37 14.64 -38.38 -5.67
CA PHE A 37 14.09 -38.12 -4.34
C PHE A 37 12.56 -38.24 -4.24
N GLY A 38 11.85 -38.21 -5.35
CA GLY A 38 10.42 -38.52 -5.37
C GLY A 38 10.08 -39.92 -4.83
N CYS A 39 11.02 -40.89 -4.99
CA CYS A 39 10.88 -42.26 -4.50
C CYS A 39 11.96 -42.65 -3.49
N HIS A 40 13.12 -42.03 -3.52
CA HIS A 40 14.30 -42.36 -2.71
C HIS A 40 14.79 -41.14 -1.90
N GLY A 41 13.88 -40.26 -1.49
CA GLY A 41 14.18 -39.04 -0.74
C GLY A 41 14.17 -39.23 0.77
N PRO A 42 14.18 -38.12 1.54
CA PRO A 42 14.31 -38.14 3.00
C PRO A 42 13.11 -38.69 3.76
N VAL A 43 11.94 -38.80 3.15
CA VAL A 43 10.73 -39.29 3.85
C VAL A 43 10.75 -40.82 3.89
N ALA A 44 11.18 -41.39 5.02
CA ALA A 44 11.41 -42.83 5.17
C ALA A 44 10.20 -43.72 4.85
N LYS A 45 9.00 -43.29 5.17
CA LYS A 45 7.75 -44.03 4.88
C LYS A 45 7.47 -44.20 3.37
N ASP A 46 7.99 -43.28 2.58
CA ASP A 46 7.77 -43.25 1.13
C ASP A 46 8.98 -43.77 0.35
N ALA A 47 10.08 -44.08 1.04
CA ALA A 47 11.31 -44.58 0.41
C ALA A 47 11.11 -45.99 -0.16
N LYS A 48 11.13 -46.13 -1.49
CA LYS A 48 11.02 -47.40 -2.17
C LYS A 48 12.22 -48.32 -1.83
N ALA A 49 11.97 -49.56 -1.52
CA ALA A 49 12.96 -50.54 -1.06
C ALA A 49 13.73 -50.12 0.21
N GLY A 50 13.26 -49.12 0.96
CA GLY A 50 13.95 -48.58 2.13
C GLY A 50 15.21 -47.75 1.79
N LEU A 51 15.48 -47.47 0.51
CA LEU A 51 16.67 -46.74 0.05
C LEU A 51 16.42 -45.22 0.07
N GLN A 52 17.32 -44.50 0.74
CA GLN A 52 17.33 -43.04 0.77
C GLN A 52 18.65 -42.52 0.17
N LEU A 53 18.60 -41.89 -0.98
CA LEU A 53 19.78 -41.38 -1.71
C LEU A 53 20.24 -40.00 -1.26
N HIS A 54 19.56 -39.37 -0.33
CA HIS A 54 19.97 -38.06 0.25
C HIS A 54 21.00 -38.23 1.38
N SER A 55 21.21 -39.43 1.88
CA SER A 55 22.08 -39.75 3.01
C SER A 55 23.15 -40.74 2.58
N PHE A 56 24.41 -40.43 2.86
CA PHE A 56 25.56 -41.33 2.61
C PHE A 56 25.36 -42.69 3.30
N GLU A 57 24.94 -42.66 4.58
CA GLU A 57 24.73 -43.88 5.36
C GLU A 57 23.68 -44.82 4.71
N SER A 58 22.53 -44.29 4.28
CA SER A 58 21.50 -45.08 3.62
C SER A 58 21.94 -45.57 2.23
N ALA A 59 22.62 -44.73 1.44
CA ALA A 59 23.03 -45.05 0.07
C ALA A 59 24.16 -46.10 0.02
N THR A 60 24.98 -46.17 1.07
CA THR A 60 26.09 -47.15 1.19
C THR A 60 25.72 -48.36 2.05
N ALA A 61 24.50 -48.40 2.63
CA ALA A 61 24.03 -49.58 3.34
C ALA A 61 23.71 -50.75 2.38
N LEU A 62 23.70 -51.98 2.91
CA LEU A 62 23.29 -53.16 2.15
C LEU A 62 21.81 -53.10 1.79
N LEU A 63 21.47 -53.40 0.54
CA LEU A 63 20.10 -53.42 0.03
C LEU A 63 19.43 -54.76 0.37
N GLY A 64 18.73 -54.78 1.53
CA GLY A 64 17.99 -55.95 1.96
C GLY A 64 18.76 -56.93 2.86
N LYS A 65 18.04 -57.80 3.53
CA LYS A 65 18.64 -58.82 4.41
C LYS A 65 19.25 -59.93 3.61
N GLY A 66 20.57 -60.11 3.71
CA GLY A 66 21.29 -61.22 3.04
C GLY A 66 21.75 -60.90 1.60
N GLU A 67 21.73 -59.65 1.18
CA GLU A 67 22.27 -59.20 -0.12
C GLU A 67 23.60 -58.51 0.08
N ASP A 68 24.58 -58.82 -0.79
CA ASP A 68 25.90 -58.15 -0.80
C ASP A 68 25.91 -56.88 -1.72
N ARG A 69 24.72 -56.32 -2.00
CA ARG A 69 24.58 -55.20 -2.94
C ARG A 69 24.40 -53.88 -2.16
N GLN A 70 25.07 -52.84 -2.61
CA GLN A 70 24.95 -51.47 -2.12
C GLN A 70 24.49 -50.56 -3.25
N ALA A 71 23.67 -49.56 -2.94
CA ALA A 71 23.27 -48.58 -3.93
C ALA A 71 24.47 -47.76 -4.41
N LEU A 72 25.38 -47.42 -3.50
CA LEU A 72 26.63 -46.76 -3.80
C LEU A 72 27.83 -47.53 -3.18
N VAL A 73 28.81 -47.81 -3.99
CA VAL A 73 30.13 -48.27 -3.57
C VAL A 73 31.11 -47.14 -3.89
N PRO A 74 31.55 -46.34 -2.90
CA PRO A 74 32.45 -45.21 -3.13
C PRO A 74 33.74 -45.64 -3.88
N GLY A 75 34.04 -44.93 -4.96
CA GLY A 75 35.22 -45.22 -5.81
C GLY A 75 35.02 -46.32 -6.86
N ASP A 76 33.87 -46.99 -6.88
CA ASP A 76 33.59 -48.06 -7.85
C ASP A 76 32.14 -47.95 -8.43
N ARG A 77 32.01 -47.26 -9.57
CA ARG A 77 30.74 -47.17 -10.27
C ARG A 77 30.19 -48.52 -10.75
N LYS A 78 31.08 -49.48 -11.09
CA LYS A 78 30.66 -50.78 -11.61
C LYS A 78 30.05 -51.68 -10.52
N ALA A 79 30.57 -51.57 -9.30
CA ALA A 79 30.02 -52.26 -8.14
C ALA A 79 28.71 -51.63 -7.67
N SER A 80 28.49 -50.32 -7.89
CA SER A 80 27.35 -49.55 -7.46
C SER A 80 26.07 -49.95 -8.19
N GLU A 81 25.02 -50.34 -7.44
CA GLU A 81 23.71 -50.71 -7.99
C GLU A 81 23.01 -49.51 -8.64
N LEU A 82 23.21 -48.30 -8.13
CA LEU A 82 22.72 -47.07 -8.75
C LEU A 82 23.21 -46.96 -10.21
N TRP A 83 24.53 -47.15 -10.44
CA TRP A 83 25.10 -47.09 -11.78
C TRP A 83 24.52 -48.14 -12.72
N LYS A 84 24.37 -49.38 -12.26
CA LYS A 84 23.79 -50.46 -13.05
C LYS A 84 22.36 -50.12 -13.49
N ARG A 85 21.57 -49.60 -12.59
CA ARG A 85 20.14 -49.28 -12.86
C ARG A 85 19.99 -48.07 -13.77
N ILE A 86 20.74 -46.98 -13.58
CA ILE A 86 20.63 -45.80 -14.45
C ILE A 86 21.14 -46.05 -15.86
N THR A 87 22.02 -47.05 -16.05
CA THR A 87 22.57 -47.42 -17.34
C THR A 87 21.91 -48.65 -17.95
N SER A 88 20.99 -49.35 -17.22
CA SER A 88 20.30 -50.52 -17.72
C SER A 88 19.47 -50.21 -18.96
N ARG A 89 19.44 -51.20 -19.90
CA ARG A 89 18.55 -51.18 -21.06
C ARG A 89 17.25 -51.96 -20.82
N ASP A 90 17.23 -52.77 -19.75
CA ASP A 90 16.08 -53.51 -19.34
C ASP A 90 15.06 -52.56 -18.67
N PRO A 91 13.81 -52.45 -19.22
CA PRO A 91 12.79 -51.59 -18.66
C PRO A 91 12.44 -51.90 -17.20
N ASP A 92 12.52 -53.18 -16.78
CA ASP A 92 12.20 -53.61 -15.44
C ASP A 92 13.27 -53.31 -14.40
N GLU A 93 14.48 -53.09 -14.84
CA GLU A 93 15.60 -52.72 -13.98
C GLU A 93 15.97 -51.25 -14.01
N LYS A 94 15.58 -50.54 -15.07
CA LYS A 94 15.98 -49.17 -15.32
C LYS A 94 15.42 -48.19 -14.30
N MET A 95 16.29 -47.27 -13.84
CA MET A 95 15.89 -46.14 -13.00
C MET A 95 16.31 -44.81 -13.66
N PRO A 96 15.48 -43.77 -13.59
CA PRO A 96 14.05 -43.81 -13.19
C PRO A 96 13.24 -44.75 -14.09
N PRO A 97 12.11 -45.33 -13.57
CA PRO A 97 11.28 -46.23 -14.36
C PRO A 97 10.77 -45.57 -15.65
N PRO A 98 10.67 -46.31 -16.77
CA PRO A 98 10.26 -45.75 -18.07
C PRO A 98 8.88 -45.10 -18.10
N ASP A 99 7.97 -45.52 -17.23
CA ASP A 99 6.62 -44.99 -17.04
C ASP A 99 6.57 -43.75 -16.13
N SER A 100 7.69 -43.39 -15.50
CA SER A 100 7.79 -42.17 -14.72
C SER A 100 7.99 -40.93 -15.61
N ASN A 101 7.65 -39.75 -15.09
CA ASN A 101 7.90 -38.47 -15.78
C ASN A 101 9.39 -38.00 -15.67
N HIS A 102 10.25 -38.82 -15.07
CA HIS A 102 11.66 -38.50 -14.81
C HIS A 102 12.57 -39.21 -15.79
N ARG A 103 13.54 -38.48 -16.35
CA ARG A 103 14.53 -39.06 -17.29
C ARG A 103 15.89 -38.38 -17.11
N LEU A 104 16.94 -39.19 -16.96
CA LEU A 104 18.30 -38.71 -16.93
C LEU A 104 18.83 -38.46 -18.34
N THR A 105 19.49 -37.34 -18.54
CA THR A 105 20.25 -37.06 -19.75
C THR A 105 21.59 -37.81 -19.72
N PRO A 106 22.25 -38.07 -20.89
CA PRO A 106 23.57 -38.71 -20.92
C PRO A 106 24.62 -37.94 -20.08
N GLY A 107 24.58 -36.60 -20.07
CA GLY A 107 25.45 -35.76 -19.25
C GLY A 107 25.22 -35.96 -17.74
N GLN A 108 23.97 -36.06 -17.30
CA GLN A 108 23.63 -36.32 -15.90
C GLN A 108 24.10 -37.71 -15.45
N ILE A 109 23.95 -38.73 -16.32
CA ILE A 109 24.46 -40.08 -16.05
C ILE A 109 25.96 -40.04 -15.86
N GLU A 110 26.71 -39.36 -16.73
CA GLU A 110 28.15 -39.25 -16.63
C GLU A 110 28.61 -38.51 -15.36
N VAL A 111 27.94 -37.41 -15.00
CA VAL A 111 28.20 -36.69 -13.72
C VAL A 111 28.04 -37.63 -12.53
N LEU A 112 26.94 -38.41 -12.46
CA LEU A 112 26.75 -39.39 -11.39
C LEU A 112 27.83 -40.45 -11.37
N GLY A 113 28.24 -40.95 -12.56
CA GLY A 113 29.33 -41.92 -12.66
C GLY A 113 30.68 -41.36 -12.17
N GLN A 114 31.07 -40.18 -12.60
CA GLN A 114 32.31 -39.51 -12.17
C GLN A 114 32.32 -39.23 -10.68
N TRP A 115 31.17 -38.77 -10.12
CA TRP A 115 31.02 -38.54 -8.69
C TRP A 115 31.23 -39.85 -7.89
N ILE A 116 30.67 -40.98 -8.34
CA ILE A 116 30.90 -42.30 -7.69
C ILE A 116 32.39 -42.65 -7.73
N ASP A 117 33.03 -42.51 -8.89
CA ASP A 117 34.45 -42.84 -9.05
C ASP A 117 35.37 -41.93 -8.21
N GLN A 118 34.96 -40.67 -7.97
CA GLN A 118 35.65 -39.72 -7.08
C GLN A 118 35.45 -40.01 -5.59
N GLY A 119 34.70 -41.07 -5.23
CA GLY A 119 34.48 -41.45 -3.84
C GLY A 119 33.08 -41.20 -3.30
N ALA A 120 32.17 -40.72 -4.13
CA ALA A 120 30.75 -40.44 -3.76
C ALA A 120 30.66 -39.58 -2.47
N GLU A 121 31.48 -38.55 -2.35
CA GLU A 121 31.47 -37.66 -1.18
C GLU A 121 30.16 -36.90 -1.10
N TYR A 122 29.47 -37.00 0.04
CA TYR A 122 28.29 -36.23 0.37
C TYR A 122 28.69 -34.96 1.13
N GLU A 123 28.07 -33.89 0.78
CA GLU A 123 28.15 -32.64 1.54
C GLU A 123 26.91 -32.48 2.43
N GLY A 124 27.09 -31.89 3.60
CA GLY A 124 25.95 -31.46 4.40
C GLY A 124 25.04 -30.53 3.61
N HIS A 125 23.80 -30.35 4.06
CA HIS A 125 22.84 -29.49 3.37
C HIS A 125 23.44 -28.10 3.13
N TRP A 126 23.37 -27.60 1.90
CA TRP A 126 24.04 -26.37 1.46
C TRP A 126 23.69 -25.13 2.33
N ALA A 127 22.44 -25.04 2.84
CA ALA A 127 21.99 -23.95 3.69
C ALA A 127 22.69 -23.91 5.07
N PHE A 128 23.26 -25.02 5.52
CA PHE A 128 23.92 -25.15 6.82
C PHE A 128 25.45 -25.28 6.73
N GLN A 129 26.01 -25.10 5.55
CA GLN A 129 27.46 -25.11 5.37
C GLN A 129 28.07 -23.76 5.70
N ALA A 130 29.23 -23.77 6.32
CA ALA A 130 29.99 -22.55 6.55
C ALA A 130 30.35 -21.88 5.21
N LEU A 131 30.11 -20.58 5.12
CA LEU A 131 30.46 -19.81 3.92
C LEU A 131 31.97 -19.78 3.73
N LYS A 132 32.43 -20.11 2.50
CA LYS A 132 33.81 -19.94 2.10
C LYS A 132 33.98 -18.59 1.41
N ALA A 133 34.84 -17.73 1.95
CA ALA A 133 35.13 -16.45 1.32
C ALA A 133 35.82 -16.67 -0.02
N ALA A 134 35.34 -16.09 -1.08
CA ALA A 134 36.01 -16.02 -2.37
C ALA A 134 37.14 -15.00 -2.25
N GLN A 135 38.38 -15.47 -1.98
CA GLN A 135 39.54 -14.60 -1.79
C GLN A 135 39.83 -13.78 -3.05
N GLY A 136 39.93 -12.46 -2.90
CA GLY A 136 40.30 -11.55 -3.98
C GLY A 136 39.20 -11.31 -5.04
N ALA A 137 38.03 -11.92 -4.90
CA ALA A 137 36.93 -11.69 -5.83
C ALA A 137 36.11 -10.44 -5.48
N SER A 138 35.91 -9.55 -6.45
CA SER A 138 34.93 -8.49 -6.40
C SER A 138 33.64 -8.93 -7.11
N ILE A 139 32.52 -8.23 -6.86
CA ILE A 139 31.27 -8.46 -7.61
C ILE A 139 31.53 -8.38 -9.12
N ASP A 140 32.27 -7.35 -9.55
CA ASP A 140 32.62 -7.16 -10.96
C ASP A 140 33.46 -8.31 -11.55
N SER A 141 34.42 -8.84 -10.78
CA SER A 141 35.26 -9.96 -11.28
C SER A 141 34.42 -11.23 -11.45
N LEU A 142 33.51 -11.52 -10.53
CA LEU A 142 32.59 -12.65 -10.61
C LEU A 142 31.64 -12.53 -11.81
N ILE A 143 31.05 -11.33 -12.01
CA ILE A 143 30.15 -11.07 -13.15
C ILE A 143 30.93 -11.19 -14.48
N ARG A 144 32.13 -10.63 -14.57
CA ARG A 144 32.97 -10.73 -15.79
C ARG A 144 33.33 -12.17 -16.12
N ALA A 145 33.78 -12.95 -15.13
CA ALA A 145 34.05 -14.36 -15.34
C ALA A 145 32.85 -15.14 -15.89
N ARG A 146 31.64 -14.80 -15.44
CA ARG A 146 30.40 -15.39 -15.98
C ARG A 146 30.12 -14.95 -17.42
N LEU A 147 30.34 -13.67 -17.73
CA LEU A 147 30.12 -13.11 -19.06
C LEU A 147 31.11 -13.64 -20.09
N ASP A 148 32.37 -13.84 -19.72
CA ASP A 148 33.43 -14.36 -20.60
C ASP A 148 33.05 -15.70 -21.25
N GLY A 149 32.34 -16.57 -20.50
CA GLY A 149 31.82 -17.84 -21.02
C GLY A 149 30.63 -17.71 -21.99
N THR A 150 30.02 -16.54 -22.09
CA THR A 150 28.81 -16.30 -22.91
C THR A 150 29.08 -15.47 -24.17
N GLY A 151 30.27 -14.89 -24.31
CA GLY A 151 30.62 -13.95 -25.38
C GLY A 151 29.97 -12.57 -25.25
N LEU A 152 29.27 -12.29 -24.16
CA LEU A 152 28.68 -10.99 -23.88
C LEU A 152 29.72 -10.04 -23.26
N ARG A 153 29.53 -8.74 -23.50
CA ARG A 153 30.36 -7.69 -22.90
C ARG A 153 29.50 -6.75 -22.07
N PRO A 154 30.03 -6.24 -20.93
CA PRO A 154 29.32 -5.20 -20.17
C PRO A 154 29.04 -3.96 -21.04
N ALA A 155 27.91 -3.32 -20.83
CA ALA A 155 27.61 -2.04 -21.47
C ALA A 155 28.59 -0.95 -20.97
N PRO A 156 28.84 0.11 -21.76
CA PRO A 156 29.60 1.26 -21.30
C PRO A 156 28.96 1.89 -20.06
N PRO A 157 29.76 2.55 -19.20
CA PRO A 157 29.22 3.32 -18.08
C PRO A 157 28.17 4.33 -18.57
N ALA A 158 27.09 4.49 -17.81
CA ALA A 158 26.06 5.48 -18.10
C ALA A 158 26.62 6.91 -17.92
N ASP A 159 25.99 7.89 -18.59
CA ASP A 159 26.29 9.31 -18.35
C ASP A 159 25.93 9.72 -16.91
N ARG A 160 26.48 10.85 -16.47
CA ARG A 160 26.36 11.32 -15.08
C ARG A 160 24.91 11.58 -14.66
N ALA A 161 24.07 12.15 -15.53
CA ALA A 161 22.66 12.41 -15.22
C ALA A 161 21.90 11.10 -15.03
N THR A 162 22.14 10.13 -15.92
CA THR A 162 21.56 8.78 -15.81
C THR A 162 22.04 8.05 -14.55
N LEU A 163 23.32 8.17 -14.18
CA LEU A 163 23.86 7.58 -12.96
C LEU A 163 23.17 8.16 -11.71
N LEU A 164 23.06 9.50 -11.63
CA LEU A 164 22.37 10.14 -10.51
C LEU A 164 20.91 9.69 -10.41
N ARG A 165 20.18 9.73 -11.53
CA ARG A 165 18.77 9.31 -11.55
C ARG A 165 18.61 7.87 -11.05
N ARG A 166 19.42 6.94 -11.54
CA ARG A 166 19.38 5.53 -11.13
C ARG A 166 19.65 5.38 -9.64
N ILE A 167 20.77 5.90 -9.15
CA ILE A 167 21.16 5.70 -7.75
C ILE A 167 20.17 6.37 -6.77
N THR A 168 19.62 7.56 -7.12
CA THR A 168 18.62 8.22 -6.28
C THR A 168 17.34 7.39 -6.23
N GLN A 169 16.88 6.91 -7.38
CA GLN A 169 15.68 6.08 -7.46
C GLN A 169 15.85 4.71 -6.78
N ASP A 170 17.00 4.08 -6.94
CA ASP A 170 17.29 2.77 -6.33
C ASP A 170 17.35 2.88 -4.80
N LEU A 171 18.01 3.91 -4.28
CA LEU A 171 18.20 4.08 -2.84
C LEU A 171 17.01 4.73 -2.12
N THR A 172 16.26 5.61 -2.79
CA THR A 172 15.20 6.40 -2.13
C THR A 172 13.80 6.16 -2.69
N GLY A 173 13.68 5.47 -3.82
CA GLY A 173 12.41 5.35 -4.56
C GLY A 173 11.95 6.65 -5.26
N LEU A 174 12.73 7.74 -5.17
CA LEU A 174 12.38 9.06 -5.65
C LEU A 174 13.36 9.53 -6.75
N PRO A 175 12.94 10.36 -7.70
CA PRO A 175 13.86 11.00 -8.62
C PRO A 175 14.70 12.08 -7.90
N PRO A 176 15.92 12.41 -8.40
CA PRO A 176 16.67 13.54 -7.89
C PRO A 176 15.95 14.86 -8.20
N THR A 177 16.15 15.87 -7.35
CA THR A 177 15.69 17.22 -7.67
C THR A 177 16.55 17.88 -8.74
N PRO A 178 16.06 18.93 -9.44
CA PRO A 178 16.87 19.68 -10.39
C PRO A 178 18.17 20.24 -9.76
N GLU A 179 18.09 20.73 -8.53
CA GLU A 179 19.22 21.28 -7.78
C GLU A 179 20.28 20.21 -7.46
N GLU A 180 19.84 19.01 -7.11
CA GLU A 180 20.74 17.85 -6.89
C GLU A 180 21.42 17.41 -8.19
N LEU A 181 20.68 17.46 -9.31
CA LEU A 181 21.23 17.15 -10.63
C LEU A 181 22.31 18.16 -11.00
N ASP A 182 22.01 19.46 -10.90
CA ASP A 182 22.96 20.53 -11.23
C ASP A 182 24.20 20.48 -10.34
N ALA A 183 24.02 20.26 -9.03
CA ALA A 183 25.12 20.11 -8.08
C ALA A 183 26.03 18.92 -8.44
N PHE A 184 25.46 17.77 -8.79
CA PHE A 184 26.24 16.60 -9.17
C PHE A 184 26.93 16.77 -10.51
N LEU A 185 26.27 17.35 -11.52
CA LEU A 185 26.88 17.61 -12.83
C LEU A 185 28.06 18.60 -12.72
N GLY A 186 27.97 19.58 -11.81
CA GLY A 186 29.02 20.56 -11.53
C GLY A 186 30.17 20.03 -10.63
N ASP A 187 29.99 18.91 -9.93
CA ASP A 187 31.05 18.35 -9.06
C ASP A 187 31.97 17.42 -9.83
N HIS A 188 33.10 17.94 -10.28
CA HIS A 188 34.14 17.16 -11.01
C HIS A 188 35.24 16.61 -10.09
N LYS A 189 35.12 16.70 -8.78
CA LYS A 189 36.13 16.18 -7.85
C LYS A 189 36.08 14.66 -7.80
N PRO A 190 37.23 13.99 -7.58
CA PRO A 190 37.26 12.55 -7.35
C PRO A 190 36.29 12.15 -6.21
N GLY A 191 35.59 11.02 -6.36
CA GLY A 191 34.62 10.54 -5.38
C GLY A 191 33.28 11.29 -5.36
N ALA A 192 32.96 12.06 -6.42
CA ALA A 192 31.68 12.79 -6.50
C ALA A 192 30.46 11.85 -6.42
N TYR A 193 30.54 10.69 -7.07
CA TYR A 193 29.48 9.70 -7.07
C TYR A 193 29.31 9.06 -5.69
N GLU A 194 30.41 8.68 -5.06
CA GLU A 194 30.42 8.09 -3.72
C GLU A 194 29.85 9.06 -2.66
N ARG A 195 30.17 10.35 -2.76
CA ARG A 195 29.55 11.37 -1.88
C ARG A 195 28.04 11.44 -2.04
N VAL A 196 27.53 11.30 -3.26
CA VAL A 196 26.07 11.22 -3.49
C VAL A 196 25.48 9.98 -2.84
N VAL A 197 26.12 8.81 -3.06
CA VAL A 197 25.68 7.54 -2.45
C VAL A 197 25.65 7.66 -0.92
N ASP A 198 26.72 8.15 -0.31
CA ASP A 198 26.80 8.36 1.15
C ASP A 198 25.73 9.30 1.69
N ARG A 199 25.42 10.36 0.95
CA ARG A 199 24.36 11.30 1.32
C ARG A 199 22.98 10.63 1.25
N LEU A 200 22.69 9.92 0.16
CA LEU A 200 21.42 9.24 -0.03
C LEU A 200 21.20 8.17 1.02
N LEU A 201 22.19 7.33 1.33
CA LEU A 201 22.10 6.28 2.34
C LEU A 201 21.80 6.82 3.76
N ARG A 202 22.15 8.06 4.05
CA ARG A 202 21.84 8.73 5.33
C ARG A 202 20.49 9.45 5.34
N SER A 203 19.76 9.40 4.22
CA SER A 203 18.48 10.09 4.13
C SER A 203 17.34 9.25 4.74
N PRO A 204 16.31 9.86 5.32
CA PRO A 204 15.11 9.15 5.76
C PRO A 204 14.45 8.37 4.62
N ALA A 205 14.42 8.90 3.40
CA ALA A 205 13.84 8.24 2.23
C ALA A 205 14.55 6.94 1.88
N ALA A 206 15.88 6.83 2.11
CA ALA A 206 16.59 5.57 1.92
C ALA A 206 16.19 4.54 2.99
N ALA A 207 16.04 4.94 4.23
CA ALA A 207 15.56 4.06 5.29
C ALA A 207 14.14 3.55 4.98
N GLU A 208 13.25 4.43 4.53
CA GLU A 208 11.89 4.07 4.10
C GLU A 208 11.93 3.07 2.94
N ARG A 209 12.73 3.34 1.91
CA ARG A 209 12.84 2.45 0.74
C ARG A 209 13.39 1.06 1.09
N LEU A 210 14.43 1.01 1.94
CA LEU A 210 15.03 -0.25 2.38
C LEU A 210 14.12 -1.06 3.31
N ALA A 211 13.29 -0.37 4.10
CA ALA A 211 12.39 -1.02 5.03
C ALA A 211 11.19 -1.70 4.36
N VAL A 212 10.81 -1.34 3.12
CA VAL A 212 9.62 -1.87 2.43
C VAL A 212 9.62 -3.40 2.40
N ASP A 213 10.69 -4.01 1.90
CA ASP A 213 10.79 -5.47 1.79
C ASP A 213 10.78 -6.15 3.16
N TRP A 214 11.33 -5.48 4.20
CA TRP A 214 11.28 -5.96 5.56
C TRP A 214 9.87 -5.91 6.16
N LEU A 215 9.15 -4.81 5.94
CA LEU A 215 7.76 -4.65 6.38
C LEU A 215 6.84 -5.68 5.72
N ASP A 216 7.03 -5.93 4.42
CA ASP A 216 6.30 -6.96 3.68
C ASP A 216 6.61 -8.37 4.23
N GLY A 217 7.89 -8.70 4.42
CA GLY A 217 8.29 -9.97 5.02
C GLY A 217 7.75 -10.15 6.44
N ALA A 218 7.68 -9.08 7.21
CA ALA A 218 7.12 -9.07 8.56
C ALA A 218 5.58 -9.07 8.58
N ARG A 219 4.89 -8.97 7.45
CA ARG A 219 3.42 -8.90 7.31
C ARG A 219 2.82 -7.67 8.01
N TYR A 220 3.54 -6.54 7.99
CA TYR A 220 3.11 -5.31 8.65
C TYR A 220 1.77 -4.81 8.12
N ALA A 221 0.86 -4.49 9.04
CA ALA A 221 -0.36 -3.77 8.78
C ALA A 221 -0.86 -3.06 10.05
N ASP A 222 -1.49 -1.90 9.89
CA ASP A 222 -2.21 -1.21 10.97
C ASP A 222 -3.70 -1.61 10.99
N THR A 223 -3.99 -2.85 10.56
CA THR A 223 -5.31 -3.48 10.63
C THR A 223 -5.19 -4.93 11.06
N ASN A 224 -6.28 -5.50 11.56
CA ASN A 224 -6.28 -6.84 12.17
C ASN A 224 -6.27 -7.99 11.16
N GLY A 225 -6.69 -7.76 9.92
CA GLY A 225 -6.88 -8.82 8.93
C GLY A 225 -8.17 -9.63 9.15
N TYR A 226 -8.29 -10.77 8.51
CA TYR A 226 -9.51 -11.60 8.43
C TYR A 226 -10.70 -10.84 7.85
N SER A 227 -11.93 -11.31 8.08
CA SER A 227 -13.13 -10.69 7.51
C SER A 227 -13.52 -9.39 8.20
N ILE A 228 -13.15 -9.21 9.46
CA ILE A 228 -13.30 -7.95 10.19
C ILE A 228 -11.92 -7.33 10.33
N ASP A 229 -11.57 -6.54 9.34
CA ASP A 229 -10.25 -5.90 9.19
C ASP A 229 -10.25 -4.50 9.81
N ASP A 230 -10.54 -4.41 11.09
CA ASP A 230 -10.54 -3.14 11.81
C ASP A 230 -9.14 -2.69 12.24
N HIS A 231 -9.07 -1.46 12.70
CA HIS A 231 -7.84 -0.75 13.02
C HIS A 231 -7.08 -1.34 14.21
N ARG A 232 -5.73 -1.34 14.12
CA ARG A 232 -4.78 -1.52 15.22
C ARG A 232 -3.56 -0.62 15.02
N ASP A 233 -2.83 -0.35 16.09
CA ASP A 233 -1.65 0.53 16.09
C ASP A 233 -0.34 -0.29 16.10
N MET A 234 0.21 -0.56 14.92
CA MET A 234 1.53 -1.20 14.76
C MET A 234 2.61 -0.23 14.26
N TRP A 235 2.24 1.00 13.93
CA TRP A 235 3.12 2.00 13.33
C TRP A 235 4.35 2.34 14.20
N ILE A 236 4.27 2.22 15.52
CA ILE A 236 5.42 2.41 16.43
C ILE A 236 6.53 1.40 16.14
N TRP A 237 6.17 0.13 15.88
CA TRP A 237 7.13 -0.89 15.47
C TRP A 237 7.71 -0.59 14.07
N ARG A 238 6.91 -0.12 13.13
CA ARG A 238 7.40 0.34 11.82
C ARG A 238 8.45 1.45 11.99
N ASP A 239 8.18 2.42 12.84
CA ASP A 239 9.11 3.50 13.13
C ASP A 239 10.42 2.98 13.75
N TRP A 240 10.35 1.97 14.59
CA TRP A 240 11.54 1.29 15.09
C TRP A 240 12.36 0.66 13.96
N VAL A 241 11.70 -0.03 13.01
CA VAL A 241 12.35 -0.60 11.82
C VAL A 241 13.02 0.50 10.99
N LEU A 242 12.30 1.58 10.70
CA LEU A 242 12.85 2.72 9.94
C LEU A 242 14.08 3.32 10.64
N ASN A 243 14.02 3.48 11.96
CA ASN A 243 15.17 3.95 12.74
C ASN A 243 16.35 2.98 12.70
N ALA A 244 16.09 1.68 12.73
CA ALA A 244 17.15 0.67 12.64
C ALA A 244 17.89 0.76 11.29
N PHE A 245 17.18 0.93 10.17
CA PHE A 245 17.79 1.16 8.86
C PHE A 245 18.50 2.51 8.78
N LEU A 246 17.89 3.59 9.28
CA LEU A 246 18.48 4.93 9.28
C LEU A 246 19.80 5.01 10.05
N THR A 247 19.88 4.30 11.17
CA THR A 247 21.07 4.25 12.04
C THR A 247 22.04 3.13 11.66
N ASN A 248 21.74 2.37 10.61
CA ASN A 248 22.50 1.21 10.17
C ASN A 248 22.79 0.23 11.32
N LYS A 249 21.71 -0.14 12.07
CA LYS A 249 21.80 -1.08 13.18
C LYS A 249 22.40 -2.41 12.70
N ARG A 250 23.29 -3.01 13.50
CA ARG A 250 23.89 -4.31 13.17
C ARG A 250 22.80 -5.39 13.04
N PHE A 251 22.93 -6.25 12.04
CA PHE A 251 21.90 -7.25 11.74
C PHE A 251 21.71 -8.28 12.87
N ASP A 252 22.77 -8.65 13.57
CA ASP A 252 22.68 -9.53 14.74
C ASP A 252 21.87 -8.90 15.89
N GLU A 253 22.13 -7.62 16.22
CA GLU A 253 21.33 -6.87 17.20
C GLU A 253 19.89 -6.69 16.74
N PHE A 254 19.69 -6.33 15.49
CA PHE A 254 18.37 -6.18 14.86
C PHE A 254 17.54 -7.47 14.94
N THR A 255 18.18 -8.62 14.72
CA THR A 255 17.55 -9.94 14.82
C THR A 255 17.16 -10.27 16.24
N VAL A 256 18.10 -10.13 17.18
CA VAL A 256 17.88 -10.46 18.61
C VAL A 256 16.77 -9.57 19.18
N GLU A 257 16.79 -8.27 18.90
CA GLU A 257 15.78 -7.35 19.43
C GLU A 257 14.38 -7.64 18.90
N GLN A 258 14.21 -8.05 17.64
CA GLN A 258 12.90 -8.38 17.09
C GLN A 258 12.34 -9.72 17.55
N ILE A 259 13.19 -10.68 17.89
CA ILE A 259 12.74 -12.01 18.33
C ILE A 259 12.63 -12.10 19.85
N ALA A 260 13.52 -11.45 20.58
CA ALA A 260 13.68 -11.61 22.03
C ALA A 260 14.09 -10.31 22.74
N GLY A 261 13.76 -9.15 22.19
CA GLY A 261 14.14 -7.86 22.75
C GLY A 261 13.60 -7.60 24.15
N ASP A 262 12.40 -8.09 24.44
CA ASP A 262 11.76 -8.03 25.76
C ASP A 262 12.42 -8.92 26.82
N LEU A 263 13.16 -9.95 26.41
CA LEU A 263 13.87 -10.89 27.27
C LEU A 263 15.31 -10.45 27.59
N LEU A 264 15.79 -9.37 26.98
CA LEU A 264 17.13 -8.86 27.24
C LEU A 264 17.25 -8.33 28.68
N PRO A 265 18.37 -8.53 29.37
CA PRO A 265 18.58 -7.99 30.70
C PRO A 265 18.46 -6.45 30.71
N GLY A 266 17.52 -5.91 31.48
CA GLY A 266 17.25 -4.48 31.53
C GLY A 266 16.68 -3.91 30.22
N ALA A 267 15.90 -4.71 29.49
CA ALA A 267 15.30 -4.34 28.20
C ALA A 267 14.73 -2.92 28.19
N THR A 268 15.19 -2.12 27.26
CA THR A 268 14.69 -0.76 27.02
C THR A 268 13.30 -0.80 26.39
N GLU A 269 12.59 0.33 26.40
CA GLU A 269 11.31 0.49 25.71
C GLU A 269 11.45 0.12 24.22
N GLN A 270 12.46 0.64 23.55
CA GLN A 270 12.68 0.39 22.12
C GLN A 270 13.00 -1.08 21.80
N GLN A 271 13.68 -1.80 22.70
CA GLN A 271 13.90 -3.24 22.56
C GLN A 271 12.61 -4.05 22.72
N ARG A 272 11.69 -3.59 23.58
CA ARG A 272 10.35 -4.19 23.68
C ARG A 272 9.49 -3.87 22.45
N VAL A 273 9.55 -2.63 21.93
CA VAL A 273 8.89 -2.25 20.66
C VAL A 273 9.35 -3.15 19.52
N ALA A 274 10.64 -3.47 19.45
CA ALA A 274 11.21 -4.34 18.40
C ALA A 274 10.47 -5.68 18.29
N THR A 275 10.02 -6.28 19.43
CA THR A 275 9.29 -7.55 19.43
C THR A 275 7.91 -7.47 18.78
N GLY A 276 7.47 -6.29 18.37
CA GLY A 276 6.30 -6.09 17.49
C GLY A 276 6.37 -6.89 16.20
N PHE A 277 7.57 -7.29 15.74
CA PHE A 277 7.73 -8.25 14.63
C PHE A 277 6.88 -9.52 14.82
N LEU A 278 6.86 -10.08 16.01
CA LEU A 278 6.09 -11.27 16.33
C LEU A 278 4.59 -10.99 16.50
N ARG A 279 4.19 -9.71 16.52
CA ARG A 279 2.80 -9.27 16.73
C ARG A 279 2.11 -8.80 15.43
N ASN A 280 2.81 -8.86 14.29
CA ASN A 280 2.24 -8.52 12.99
C ASN A 280 1.34 -9.61 12.39
N SER A 281 1.16 -10.76 13.05
CA SER A 281 0.18 -11.77 12.62
C SER A 281 -1.23 -11.18 12.57
N MET A 282 -2.07 -11.69 11.68
CA MET A 282 -3.49 -11.37 11.68
C MET A 282 -4.12 -11.81 13.01
N ASN A 283 -5.10 -11.04 13.49
CA ASN A 283 -5.88 -11.34 14.70
C ASN A 283 -7.37 -11.36 14.37
N THR A 284 -8.11 -12.34 14.89
CA THR A 284 -9.56 -12.42 14.74
C THR A 284 -10.28 -12.04 16.02
N HIS A 285 -11.41 -11.35 15.89
CA HIS A 285 -12.36 -11.13 16.98
C HIS A 285 -13.79 -11.51 16.55
N GLU A 286 -13.89 -12.34 15.54
CA GLU A 286 -15.18 -12.83 15.04
C GLU A 286 -15.90 -13.68 16.08
N GLY A 287 -17.23 -13.51 16.15
CA GLY A 287 -18.07 -14.32 17.02
C GLY A 287 -18.06 -15.80 16.60
N GLY A 288 -17.99 -16.70 17.58
CA GLY A 288 -17.98 -18.15 17.35
C GLY A 288 -16.62 -18.77 17.05
N THR A 289 -15.53 -18.00 17.06
CA THR A 289 -14.17 -18.52 16.97
C THR A 289 -13.78 -19.28 18.25
N ILE A 290 -12.89 -20.27 18.10
CA ILE A 290 -12.32 -21.01 19.24
C ILE A 290 -10.96 -20.35 19.57
N PRO A 291 -10.83 -19.65 20.71
CA PRO A 291 -9.61 -18.89 20.99
C PRO A 291 -8.32 -19.74 20.99
N GLU A 292 -8.36 -20.97 21.49
CA GLU A 292 -7.18 -21.84 21.49
C GLU A 292 -6.76 -22.27 20.08
N GLU A 293 -7.69 -22.49 19.17
CA GLU A 293 -7.38 -22.78 17.76
C GLU A 293 -6.62 -21.61 17.12
N TYR A 294 -7.11 -20.38 17.29
CA TYR A 294 -6.45 -19.21 16.75
C TYR A 294 -5.11 -18.90 17.43
N ARG A 295 -4.98 -19.14 18.74
CA ARG A 295 -3.70 -19.03 19.41
C ARG A 295 -2.64 -19.96 18.81
N VAL A 296 -3.05 -21.18 18.45
CA VAL A 296 -2.17 -22.13 17.76
C VAL A 296 -1.83 -21.62 16.35
N ILE A 297 -2.82 -21.10 15.61
CA ILE A 297 -2.62 -20.54 14.26
C ILE A 297 -1.61 -19.38 14.31
N TYR A 298 -1.73 -18.45 15.25
CA TYR A 298 -0.79 -17.33 15.40
C TYR A 298 0.63 -17.78 15.73
N ASN A 299 0.79 -18.81 16.56
CA ASN A 299 2.11 -19.36 16.88
C ASN A 299 2.73 -20.11 15.69
N VAL A 300 1.93 -20.84 14.89
CA VAL A 300 2.38 -21.44 13.64
C VAL A 300 2.83 -20.36 12.66
N ASP A 301 2.10 -19.25 12.56
CA ASP A 301 2.46 -18.12 11.73
C ASP A 301 3.77 -17.46 12.17
N LYS A 302 4.04 -17.36 13.46
CA LYS A 302 5.34 -16.88 13.99
C LYS A 302 6.48 -17.80 13.58
N VAL A 303 6.30 -19.13 13.69
CA VAL A 303 7.29 -20.13 13.23
C VAL A 303 7.60 -19.92 11.75
N ASP A 304 6.56 -19.89 10.92
CA ASP A 304 6.68 -19.75 9.46
C ASP A 304 7.39 -18.44 9.09
N THR A 305 7.01 -17.34 9.73
CA THR A 305 7.59 -16.03 9.46
C THR A 305 9.04 -15.91 9.90
N VAL A 306 9.38 -16.35 11.12
CA VAL A 306 10.77 -16.31 11.59
C VAL A 306 11.65 -17.20 10.71
N ALA A 307 11.18 -18.40 10.38
CA ALA A 307 11.90 -19.30 9.49
C ALA A 307 12.12 -18.70 8.10
N THR A 308 11.08 -18.12 7.52
CA THR A 308 11.15 -17.54 6.17
C THR A 308 12.01 -16.28 6.13
N VAL A 309 11.79 -15.33 7.05
CA VAL A 309 12.41 -14.00 7.00
C VAL A 309 13.86 -14.01 7.49
N PHE A 310 14.14 -14.70 8.61
CA PHE A 310 15.49 -14.71 9.20
C PHE A 310 16.36 -15.88 8.75
N MET A 311 15.75 -17.03 8.47
CA MET A 311 16.49 -18.25 8.17
C MET A 311 16.45 -18.63 6.68
N GLY A 312 15.55 -18.05 5.89
CA GLY A 312 15.35 -18.42 4.48
C GLY A 312 14.82 -19.84 4.31
N LEU A 313 14.09 -20.38 5.30
CA LEU A 313 13.59 -21.75 5.33
C LEU A 313 12.06 -21.79 5.24
N THR A 314 11.52 -22.76 4.51
CA THR A 314 10.08 -23.01 4.38
C THR A 314 9.61 -24.06 5.38
N MET A 315 9.61 -23.75 6.67
CA MET A 315 9.34 -24.74 7.73
C MET A 315 7.88 -25.21 7.80
N LYS A 316 6.93 -24.48 7.23
CA LYS A 316 5.48 -24.76 7.36
C LYS A 316 5.08 -26.17 6.89
N CYS A 317 5.77 -26.72 5.89
CA CYS A 317 5.54 -28.11 5.45
C CYS A 317 5.77 -29.14 6.58
N ALA A 318 6.72 -28.83 7.48
CA ALA A 318 7.07 -29.69 8.59
C ALA A 318 6.03 -29.69 9.74
N GLN A 319 5.00 -28.86 9.67
CA GLN A 319 3.87 -28.90 10.60
C GLN A 319 3.12 -30.25 10.58
N CYS A 320 2.98 -30.87 9.38
CA CYS A 320 2.18 -32.08 9.20
C CYS A 320 3.03 -33.35 9.01
N HIS A 321 4.25 -33.22 8.46
CA HIS A 321 5.16 -34.34 8.16
C HIS A 321 6.59 -33.80 8.03
N ASP A 322 7.60 -34.66 8.08
CA ASP A 322 8.98 -34.24 7.84
C ASP A 322 9.10 -33.53 6.47
N HIS A 323 9.89 -32.47 6.43
CA HIS A 323 10.04 -31.65 5.21
C HIS A 323 10.56 -32.50 4.04
N LYS A 324 9.97 -32.32 2.85
CA LYS A 324 10.25 -33.20 1.71
C LYS A 324 11.66 -33.08 1.17
N TYR A 325 12.24 -31.89 1.20
CA TYR A 325 13.53 -31.57 0.57
C TYR A 325 14.62 -31.17 1.56
N ASP A 326 14.24 -30.48 2.63
CA ASP A 326 15.14 -29.96 3.63
C ASP A 326 15.21 -30.88 4.85
N PRO A 327 16.35 -30.93 5.57
CA PRO A 327 16.51 -31.80 6.72
C PRO A 327 15.83 -31.21 7.96
N ILE A 328 14.53 -31.02 7.88
CA ILE A 328 13.68 -30.46 8.94
C ILE A 328 12.58 -31.49 9.24
N SER A 329 12.64 -32.09 10.41
CA SER A 329 11.62 -33.02 10.85
C SER A 329 10.39 -32.30 11.44
N GLN A 330 9.25 -32.99 11.46
CA GLN A 330 8.05 -32.53 12.16
C GLN A 330 8.34 -32.25 13.65
N ARG A 331 9.18 -33.08 14.27
CA ARG A 331 9.60 -32.89 15.65
C ARG A 331 10.34 -31.55 15.85
N GLU A 332 11.23 -31.20 14.96
CA GLU A 332 11.99 -29.94 15.02
C GLU A 332 11.07 -28.74 14.78
N PHE A 333 10.05 -28.86 13.91
CA PHE A 333 9.02 -27.85 13.77
C PHE A 333 8.35 -27.55 15.14
N TYR A 334 7.90 -28.58 15.87
CA TYR A 334 7.23 -28.37 17.15
C TYR A 334 8.20 -27.99 18.28
N GLN A 335 9.47 -28.32 18.18
CA GLN A 335 10.49 -27.78 19.08
C GLN A 335 10.68 -26.28 18.85
N PHE A 336 10.69 -25.84 17.60
CA PHE A 336 10.76 -24.41 17.25
C PHE A 336 9.47 -23.68 17.63
N TYR A 337 8.31 -24.27 17.38
CA TYR A 337 7.01 -23.76 17.84
C TYR A 337 6.96 -23.52 19.36
N ALA A 338 7.61 -24.37 20.15
CA ALA A 338 7.61 -24.24 21.60
C ALA A 338 8.19 -22.91 22.12
N PHE A 339 9.10 -22.28 21.36
CA PHE A 339 9.63 -20.95 21.72
C PHE A 339 8.53 -19.87 21.71
N PHE A 340 7.56 -19.97 20.83
CA PHE A 340 6.47 -18.99 20.68
C PHE A 340 5.22 -19.38 21.49
N ASN A 341 5.09 -20.65 21.87
CA ASN A 341 3.90 -21.18 22.56
C ASN A 341 3.79 -20.71 24.02
N GLN A 342 4.80 -20.02 24.55
CA GLN A 342 4.80 -19.48 25.91
C GLN A 342 4.31 -18.02 25.97
N SER A 343 3.97 -17.42 24.83
CA SER A 343 3.44 -16.06 24.80
C SER A 343 2.05 -16.02 25.46
N SER A 344 1.77 -14.94 26.19
CA SER A 344 0.47 -14.70 26.83
C SER A 344 -0.58 -14.10 25.87
N GLU A 345 -0.28 -14.05 24.59
CA GLU A 345 -1.19 -13.55 23.56
C GLU A 345 -2.43 -14.44 23.45
N PRO A 346 -3.64 -13.90 23.58
CA PRO A 346 -4.86 -14.67 23.42
C PRO A 346 -5.15 -14.99 21.95
N GLY A 347 -5.94 -16.03 21.69
CA GLY A 347 -6.41 -16.34 20.35
C GLY A 347 -7.57 -15.47 19.88
N SER A 348 -8.16 -14.67 20.78
CA SER A 348 -9.23 -13.70 20.43
C SER A 348 -8.66 -12.30 20.40
N GLY A 349 -8.82 -11.62 19.30
CA GLY A 349 -8.39 -10.23 19.09
C GLY A 349 -9.26 -9.20 19.81
N ALA A 350 -8.78 -7.96 19.88
CA ALA A 350 -9.54 -6.81 20.35
C ALA A 350 -10.19 -6.08 19.16
N THR A 351 -11.37 -5.50 19.37
CA THR A 351 -12.09 -4.71 18.36
C THR A 351 -11.51 -3.30 18.30
N ASN A 352 -11.15 -2.82 17.12
CA ASN A 352 -10.58 -1.49 16.88
C ASN A 352 -9.44 -1.12 17.84
N ALA A 353 -8.62 -2.10 18.20
CA ALA A 353 -7.50 -1.93 19.13
C ALA A 353 -6.47 -3.05 18.98
N ASN A 354 -5.30 -2.84 19.56
CA ASN A 354 -4.31 -3.89 19.69
C ASN A 354 -4.74 -4.93 20.71
N THR A 355 -4.47 -6.20 20.40
CA THR A 355 -4.68 -7.32 21.34
C THR A 355 -3.57 -7.34 22.39
N GLY A 356 -3.91 -7.56 23.67
CA GLY A 356 -2.93 -7.67 24.75
C GLY A 356 -1.95 -8.85 24.58
N PRO A 357 -0.80 -8.83 25.28
CA PRO A 357 -0.28 -7.77 26.14
C PRO A 357 0.19 -6.53 25.35
N LEU A 358 0.09 -5.36 25.96
CA LEU A 358 0.38 -4.06 25.33
C LEU A 358 1.48 -3.32 26.09
N ILE A 359 2.19 -2.45 25.37
CA ILE A 359 3.03 -1.40 25.94
C ILE A 359 2.64 -0.07 25.34
N GLU A 360 2.76 1.00 26.10
CA GLU A 360 2.74 2.36 25.59
C GLU A 360 4.19 2.76 25.29
N ALA A 361 4.45 3.25 24.11
CA ALA A 361 5.80 3.60 23.68
C ALA A 361 5.78 4.78 22.70
N GLY A 362 6.88 5.53 22.68
CA GLY A 362 7.10 6.61 21.74
C GLY A 362 7.73 6.16 20.43
N SER A 363 7.52 6.94 19.35
CA SER A 363 8.18 6.71 18.07
C SER A 363 9.70 6.84 18.17
N ALA A 364 10.44 5.89 17.61
CA ALA A 364 11.90 5.89 17.57
C ALA A 364 12.49 6.99 16.67
N ILE A 365 11.78 7.35 15.60
CA ILE A 365 12.24 8.37 14.62
C ILE A 365 11.64 9.75 14.89
N CYS A 366 10.53 9.80 15.59
CA CYS A 366 9.76 11.02 15.80
C CYS A 366 9.38 11.16 17.30
N PRO A 367 10.34 11.37 18.21
CA PRO A 367 10.02 11.56 19.60
C PRO A 367 9.10 12.77 19.77
N PRO A 368 8.20 12.79 20.77
CA PRO A 368 7.18 13.83 20.95
C PRO A 368 7.73 15.26 20.88
N GLU A 369 8.88 15.52 21.48
CA GLU A 369 9.54 16.83 21.46
C GLU A 369 9.95 17.28 20.05
N ARG A 370 10.35 16.34 19.21
CA ARG A 370 10.68 16.63 17.80
C ARG A 370 9.41 16.89 17.01
N VAL A 371 8.37 16.09 17.20
CA VAL A 371 7.06 16.26 16.53
C VAL A 371 6.50 17.66 16.84
N LYS A 372 6.48 18.05 18.12
CA LYS A 372 6.00 19.37 18.56
C LYS A 372 6.80 20.53 17.94
N ARG A 373 8.14 20.40 17.93
CA ARG A 373 9.02 21.41 17.34
C ARG A 373 8.81 21.50 15.82
N ASP A 374 8.80 20.37 15.12
CA ASP A 374 8.67 20.33 13.68
C ASP A 374 7.26 20.76 13.25
N ALA A 375 6.20 20.40 14.01
CA ALA A 375 4.86 20.90 13.82
C ALA A 375 4.79 22.43 13.99
N ALA A 376 5.43 22.98 15.00
CA ALA A 376 5.47 24.43 15.20
C ALA A 376 6.11 25.17 14.01
N VAL A 377 7.18 24.61 13.44
CA VAL A 377 7.83 25.16 12.22
C VAL A 377 6.90 25.06 11.02
N ARG A 378 6.26 23.90 10.80
CA ARG A 378 5.29 23.69 9.71
C ARG A 378 4.07 24.60 9.85
N ILE A 379 3.52 24.73 11.04
CA ILE A 379 2.41 25.65 11.34
C ILE A 379 2.80 27.09 10.96
N ALA A 380 3.98 27.54 11.35
CA ALA A 380 4.45 28.88 11.02
C ALA A 380 4.55 29.08 9.50
N GLU A 381 5.11 28.14 8.77
CA GLU A 381 5.23 28.18 7.31
C GLU A 381 3.86 28.11 6.61
N LEU A 382 2.97 27.22 7.03
CA LEU A 382 1.62 27.11 6.48
C LEU A 382 0.81 28.39 6.72
N LYS A 383 0.92 29.02 7.91
CA LYS A 383 0.33 30.33 8.20
C LYS A 383 0.92 31.42 7.29
N ARG A 384 2.23 31.40 7.04
CA ARG A 384 2.88 32.31 6.11
C ARG A 384 2.37 32.14 4.68
N LEU A 385 2.26 30.90 4.18
CA LEU A 385 1.75 30.59 2.84
C LEU A 385 0.28 31.00 2.67
N ARG A 386 -0.55 30.86 3.71
CA ARG A 386 -1.93 31.35 3.71
C ARG A 386 -2.03 32.86 3.66
N ALA A 387 -1.17 33.56 4.39
CA ALA A 387 -1.18 35.03 4.45
C ALA A 387 -0.64 35.66 3.15
N VAL A 388 0.39 35.05 2.56
CA VAL A 388 1.05 35.56 1.33
C VAL A 388 1.14 34.42 0.31
N PRO A 389 0.08 34.16 -0.45
CA PRO A 389 0.07 33.07 -1.41
C PRO A 389 1.09 33.27 -2.53
N PRO A 390 1.68 32.18 -3.07
CA PRO A 390 2.54 32.23 -4.24
C PRO A 390 1.88 32.98 -5.41
N ALA A 391 2.69 33.60 -6.28
CA ALA A 391 2.20 34.46 -7.37
C ALA A 391 1.13 33.79 -8.26
N ARG A 392 1.25 32.48 -8.51
CA ARG A 392 0.26 31.72 -9.29
C ARG A 392 -1.13 31.68 -8.61
N ILE A 393 -1.14 31.49 -7.30
CA ILE A 393 -2.36 31.44 -6.49
C ILE A 393 -2.90 32.86 -6.29
N ALA A 394 -2.03 33.85 -6.15
CA ALA A 394 -2.42 35.25 -6.05
C ALA A 394 -3.24 35.71 -7.27
N ALA A 395 -2.82 35.34 -8.50
CA ALA A 395 -3.56 35.68 -9.71
C ALA A 395 -4.96 35.02 -9.80
N GLN A 396 -5.12 33.83 -9.26
CA GLN A 396 -6.41 33.13 -9.15
C GLN A 396 -7.29 33.79 -8.08
N ARG A 397 -6.71 34.11 -6.93
CA ARG A 397 -7.40 34.84 -5.86
C ARG A 397 -7.85 36.21 -6.34
N ASP A 398 -7.03 36.95 -7.06
CA ASP A 398 -7.36 38.31 -7.55
C ASP A 398 -8.56 38.27 -8.53
N ARG A 399 -8.69 37.24 -9.36
CA ARG A 399 -9.90 37.00 -10.17
C ARG A 399 -11.11 36.71 -9.32
N TRP A 400 -11.03 35.76 -8.40
CA TRP A 400 -12.07 35.42 -7.46
C TRP A 400 -12.50 36.63 -6.62
N GLU A 401 -11.56 37.42 -6.12
CA GLU A 401 -11.83 38.64 -5.38
C GLU A 401 -12.64 39.64 -6.23
N THR A 402 -12.29 39.81 -7.51
CA THR A 402 -13.06 40.66 -8.42
C THR A 402 -14.48 40.15 -8.59
N GLU A 403 -14.67 38.83 -8.71
CA GLU A 403 -15.99 38.19 -8.79
C GLU A 403 -16.79 38.39 -7.49
N GLN A 404 -16.14 38.27 -6.31
CA GLN A 404 -16.76 38.51 -5.02
C GLN A 404 -17.18 39.99 -4.86
N LEU A 405 -16.27 40.92 -5.20
CA LEU A 405 -16.59 42.36 -5.17
C LEU A 405 -17.78 42.70 -6.09
N ALA A 406 -17.90 42.06 -7.23
CA ALA A 406 -19.02 42.20 -8.13
C ALA A 406 -20.31 41.63 -7.49
N SER A 407 -20.22 40.41 -6.90
CA SER A 407 -21.38 39.73 -6.26
C SER A 407 -21.88 40.45 -5.02
N LEU A 408 -21.00 41.16 -4.31
CA LEU A 408 -21.28 41.92 -3.10
C LEU A 408 -21.68 43.40 -3.40
N GLY A 409 -21.69 43.80 -4.67
CA GLY A 409 -21.98 45.18 -5.07
C GLY A 409 -20.92 46.22 -4.64
N LEU A 410 -19.70 45.74 -4.30
CA LEU A 410 -18.59 46.58 -3.85
C LEU A 410 -17.71 47.11 -5.01
N LEU A 411 -17.92 46.64 -6.25
CA LEU A 411 -17.27 47.22 -7.44
C LEU A 411 -17.97 48.57 -7.73
N LYS A 412 -17.22 49.64 -7.67
CA LYS A 412 -17.65 50.95 -8.21
C LYS A 412 -17.70 50.88 -9.73
N SER A 413 -18.76 50.30 -10.29
CA SER A 413 -19.17 50.54 -11.66
C SER A 413 -20.37 51.43 -11.63
N GLY A 414 -20.39 52.51 -12.42
CA GLY A 414 -21.52 53.43 -12.52
C GLY A 414 -22.76 52.72 -13.11
N GLY A 415 -23.55 52.12 -12.24
CA GLY A 415 -24.80 51.43 -12.54
C GLY A 415 -25.40 50.86 -11.28
N ALA A 416 -26.72 50.97 -11.13
CA ALA A 416 -27.51 50.60 -9.95
C ALA A 416 -27.07 49.23 -9.38
N VAL A 417 -26.93 49.15 -8.05
CA VAL A 417 -26.64 47.94 -7.28
C VAL A 417 -27.67 46.86 -7.65
N ALA A 418 -27.25 45.80 -8.30
CA ALA A 418 -28.13 44.67 -8.58
C ALA A 418 -28.45 43.96 -7.24
N LYS A 419 -29.70 43.98 -6.84
CA LYS A 419 -30.20 43.31 -5.63
C LYS A 419 -29.95 41.79 -5.79
N LYS A 420 -29.34 41.13 -4.77
CA LYS A 420 -29.08 39.69 -4.77
C LYS A 420 -30.41 38.93 -4.97
N LEU A 421 -30.41 37.90 -5.83
CA LEU A 421 -31.56 37.05 -6.06
C LEU A 421 -31.90 36.28 -4.79
N VAL A 422 -33.12 36.42 -4.28
CA VAL A 422 -33.59 35.69 -3.10
C VAL A 422 -33.86 34.24 -3.49
N LEU A 423 -33.13 33.29 -2.93
CA LEU A 423 -33.27 31.87 -3.27
C LEU A 423 -34.54 31.23 -2.68
N PHE A 424 -35.07 31.79 -1.60
CA PHE A 424 -36.30 31.31 -0.96
C PHE A 424 -37.37 32.41 -0.89
N PRO A 425 -38.61 32.08 -1.26
CA PRO A 425 -39.73 33.00 -1.10
C PRO A 425 -40.15 33.10 0.36
N GLN A 426 -41.01 34.08 0.68
CA GLN A 426 -41.67 34.17 2.01
C GLN A 426 -42.49 32.91 2.32
N ASP A 427 -43.16 32.30 1.32
CA ASP A 427 -43.76 30.98 1.42
C ASP A 427 -42.71 29.91 1.25
N GLN A 428 -42.23 29.37 2.36
CA GLN A 428 -41.15 28.38 2.37
C GLN A 428 -41.54 27.07 1.67
N PRO A 429 -40.61 26.39 0.94
CA PRO A 429 -40.85 25.09 0.34
C PRO A 429 -41.16 24.03 1.40
N SER A 430 -41.88 23.00 1.01
CA SER A 430 -42.13 21.82 1.83
C SER A 430 -41.25 20.66 1.40
N TRP A 431 -40.80 19.85 2.35
CA TRP A 431 -40.25 18.55 2.05
C TRP A 431 -41.33 17.68 1.43
N ILE A 432 -41.06 17.07 0.29
CA ILE A 432 -41.99 16.21 -0.44
C ILE A 432 -41.41 14.83 -0.66
N TRP A 433 -42.27 13.80 -0.71
CA TRP A 433 -41.92 12.46 -1.12
C TRP A 433 -43.08 11.75 -1.80
N SER A 434 -42.99 10.44 -2.05
CA SER A 434 -44.11 9.67 -2.59
C SER A 434 -45.25 9.56 -1.59
N ALA A 435 -46.47 9.75 -2.07
CA ALA A 435 -47.68 9.52 -1.27
C ALA A 435 -47.99 8.02 -1.08
N ALA A 436 -47.59 7.21 -2.07
CA ALA A 436 -47.81 5.76 -2.07
C ALA A 436 -46.88 5.03 -1.10
N ASP A 437 -45.62 5.49 -1.00
CA ASP A 437 -44.63 4.91 -0.07
C ASP A 437 -43.65 5.99 0.38
N LYS A 438 -43.71 6.34 1.67
CA LYS A 438 -42.85 7.36 2.28
C LYS A 438 -41.42 6.88 2.57
N THR A 439 -41.15 5.59 2.41
CA THR A 439 -39.83 4.94 2.62
C THR A 439 -39.25 4.40 1.33
N ALA A 440 -39.89 4.69 0.17
CA ALA A 440 -39.44 4.18 -1.12
C ALA A 440 -37.97 4.52 -1.41
N GLU A 441 -37.20 3.53 -1.87
CA GLU A 441 -35.78 3.70 -2.16
C GLU A 441 -35.48 4.62 -3.35
N SER A 442 -36.43 4.74 -4.30
CA SER A 442 -36.25 5.62 -5.47
C SER A 442 -37.59 6.17 -5.96
N VAL A 443 -37.63 7.50 -6.10
CA VAL A 443 -38.80 8.24 -6.52
C VAL A 443 -38.44 9.24 -7.60
N GLU A 444 -39.22 9.30 -8.65
CA GLU A 444 -39.11 10.33 -9.68
C GLU A 444 -40.21 11.41 -9.44
N PHE A 445 -39.77 12.66 -9.49
CA PHE A 445 -40.61 13.83 -9.31
C PHE A 445 -40.68 14.66 -10.58
N GLU A 446 -41.83 15.23 -10.88
CA GLU A 446 -42.02 16.16 -11.99
C GLU A 446 -42.78 17.40 -11.55
N ARG A 447 -42.34 18.57 -12.02
CA ARG A 447 -43.03 19.83 -11.86
C ARG A 447 -43.06 20.58 -13.19
N ARG A 448 -44.23 20.84 -13.72
CA ARG A 448 -44.45 21.68 -14.91
C ARG A 448 -44.83 23.10 -14.49
N PHE A 449 -44.27 24.07 -15.18
CA PHE A 449 -44.58 25.49 -14.95
C PHE A 449 -44.40 26.25 -16.26
N ASN A 450 -45.11 27.38 -16.39
CA ASN A 450 -45.09 28.19 -17.60
C ASN A 450 -44.36 29.52 -17.33
N LEU A 451 -43.58 29.98 -18.32
CA LEU A 451 -42.88 31.26 -18.29
C LEU A 451 -43.38 32.16 -19.43
N GLU A 452 -43.79 33.39 -19.09
CA GLU A 452 -44.15 34.39 -20.09
C GLU A 452 -42.93 35.01 -20.77
N ALA A 453 -41.78 35.04 -20.09
CA ALA A 453 -40.50 35.52 -20.60
C ALA A 453 -39.33 34.71 -20.02
N ILE A 454 -38.20 34.67 -20.73
CA ILE A 454 -36.96 34.06 -20.23
C ILE A 454 -36.40 34.92 -19.08
N PRO A 455 -36.15 34.36 -17.88
CA PRO A 455 -35.59 35.14 -16.78
C PRO A 455 -34.17 35.61 -17.11
N ALA A 456 -33.80 36.79 -16.63
CA ALA A 456 -32.46 37.34 -16.76
C ALA A 456 -31.45 36.60 -15.86
N GLU A 457 -31.95 36.08 -14.71
CA GLU A 457 -31.16 35.24 -13.78
C GLU A 457 -32.08 34.12 -13.27
N ALA A 458 -31.53 32.90 -13.17
CA ALA A 458 -32.21 31.76 -12.58
C ALA A 458 -31.23 30.89 -11.80
N ARG A 459 -31.57 30.57 -10.56
CA ARG A 459 -30.78 29.70 -9.67
C ARG A 459 -31.64 28.64 -9.03
N LEU A 460 -31.17 27.42 -9.04
CA LEU A 460 -31.80 26.27 -8.41
C LEU A 460 -31.05 25.92 -7.12
N TRP A 461 -31.78 25.92 -6.00
CA TRP A 461 -31.34 25.40 -4.73
C TRP A 461 -32.02 24.05 -4.50
N VAL A 462 -31.27 23.00 -4.15
CA VAL A 462 -31.84 21.67 -3.96
C VAL A 462 -31.07 20.87 -2.93
N THR A 463 -31.83 20.06 -2.20
CA THR A 463 -31.29 18.99 -1.37
C THR A 463 -32.26 17.81 -1.31
N CYS A 464 -31.76 16.63 -1.04
CA CYS A 464 -32.54 15.39 -0.93
C CYS A 464 -31.90 14.45 0.11
N ASP A 465 -32.75 13.81 0.87
CA ASP A 465 -32.31 12.77 1.81
C ASP A 465 -32.56 11.38 1.17
N ASN A 466 -31.55 10.64 0.64
CA ASN A 466 -30.09 10.89 0.78
C ASN A 466 -29.47 11.57 -0.46
N ALA A 467 -29.95 11.33 -1.68
CA ALA A 467 -29.37 11.88 -2.91
C ALA A 467 -30.44 12.24 -3.94
N CYS A 468 -30.10 13.14 -4.86
CA CYS A 468 -30.94 13.41 -6.05
C CYS A 468 -30.15 13.87 -7.26
N GLU A 469 -30.73 13.63 -8.43
CA GLU A 469 -30.32 14.18 -9.72
C GLU A 469 -31.43 15.08 -10.25
N VAL A 470 -31.06 16.23 -10.81
CA VAL A 470 -32.02 17.24 -11.28
C VAL A 470 -31.85 17.52 -12.76
N GLU A 471 -32.93 17.51 -13.48
CA GLU A 471 -33.00 17.91 -14.90
C GLU A 471 -34.02 19.04 -15.10
N ILE A 472 -33.73 19.94 -16.03
CA ILE A 472 -34.68 20.95 -16.50
C ILE A 472 -34.81 20.82 -18.02
N ASN A 473 -36.04 20.63 -18.50
CA ASN A 473 -36.35 20.42 -19.92
C ASN A 473 -35.54 19.26 -20.54
N GLY A 474 -35.29 18.18 -19.76
CA GLY A 474 -34.49 17.02 -20.20
C GLY A 474 -32.99 17.25 -20.23
N ARG A 475 -32.51 18.36 -19.67
CA ARG A 475 -31.08 18.66 -19.55
C ARG A 475 -30.66 18.56 -18.10
N SER A 476 -29.62 17.77 -17.82
CA SER A 476 -29.05 17.64 -16.48
C SER A 476 -28.50 18.98 -15.98
N ILE A 477 -28.89 19.34 -14.74
CA ILE A 477 -28.45 20.54 -14.03
C ILE A 477 -27.40 20.20 -13.00
N GLY A 478 -27.53 19.06 -12.31
CA GLY A 478 -26.60 18.60 -11.27
C GLY A 478 -27.22 17.61 -10.31
N SER A 479 -26.46 17.24 -9.29
CA SER A 479 -26.85 16.29 -8.26
C SER A 479 -26.53 16.79 -6.84
N SER A 480 -27.25 16.27 -5.84
CA SER A 480 -26.96 16.46 -4.42
C SER A 480 -26.93 15.09 -3.74
N ASP A 481 -25.92 14.84 -2.94
CA ASP A 481 -25.61 13.57 -2.26
C ASP A 481 -25.46 13.71 -0.73
N ASP A 482 -25.72 14.90 -0.21
CA ASP A 482 -25.71 15.21 1.23
C ASP A 482 -26.84 16.17 1.55
N TRP A 483 -27.86 15.66 2.25
CA TRP A 483 -29.02 16.45 2.59
C TRP A 483 -28.71 17.61 3.54
N THR A 484 -27.62 17.54 4.30
CA THR A 484 -27.20 18.59 5.25
C THR A 484 -26.46 19.75 4.54
N ARG A 485 -26.06 19.55 3.29
CA ARG A 485 -25.31 20.51 2.46
C ARG A 485 -25.98 20.76 1.13
N PRO A 486 -27.01 21.54 1.10
CA PRO A 486 -27.75 21.87 -0.12
C PRO A 486 -26.85 22.42 -1.22
N LYS A 487 -27.16 22.10 -2.47
CA LYS A 487 -26.42 22.58 -3.64
C LYS A 487 -27.17 23.72 -4.33
N VAL A 488 -26.42 24.64 -4.92
CA VAL A 488 -26.99 25.75 -5.71
C VAL A 488 -26.39 25.69 -7.12
N PHE A 489 -27.27 25.66 -8.12
CA PHE A 489 -26.89 25.59 -9.53
C PHE A 489 -27.39 26.81 -10.28
N GLU A 490 -26.57 27.36 -11.20
CA GLU A 490 -27.04 28.32 -12.20
C GLU A 490 -27.87 27.58 -13.26
N VAL A 491 -29.09 28.05 -13.49
CA VAL A 491 -29.99 27.39 -14.45
C VAL A 491 -29.96 28.09 -15.79
N ARG A 492 -29.63 27.34 -16.83
CA ARG A 492 -29.67 27.78 -18.23
C ARG A 492 -30.59 26.85 -19.02
N GLY A 493 -31.21 27.35 -20.05
CA GLY A 493 -32.09 26.57 -20.95
C GLY A 493 -33.57 26.60 -20.59
N LEU A 494 -33.98 27.55 -19.76
CA LEU A 494 -35.39 27.89 -19.60
C LEU A 494 -35.92 28.56 -20.89
N LYS A 495 -37.17 28.29 -21.22
CA LYS A 495 -37.83 28.79 -22.45
C LYS A 495 -39.14 29.48 -22.15
N VAL A 496 -39.61 30.33 -23.02
CA VAL A 496 -40.97 30.87 -22.99
C VAL A 496 -41.95 29.72 -23.20
N GLY A 497 -43.05 29.73 -22.48
CA GLY A 497 -44.03 28.65 -22.46
C GLY A 497 -43.69 27.58 -21.41
N ASP A 498 -44.05 26.33 -21.69
CA ASP A 498 -43.96 25.23 -20.72
C ASP A 498 -42.55 24.76 -20.48
N ASN A 499 -42.19 24.69 -19.19
CA ASN A 499 -40.93 24.14 -18.70
C ASN A 499 -41.22 23.01 -17.70
N THR A 500 -40.28 22.06 -17.61
CA THR A 500 -40.39 20.91 -16.72
C THR A 500 -39.13 20.78 -15.89
N ILE A 501 -39.29 20.64 -14.58
CA ILE A 501 -38.24 20.17 -13.66
C ILE A 501 -38.52 18.70 -13.38
N ALA A 502 -37.55 17.84 -13.63
CA ALA A 502 -37.58 16.44 -13.24
C ALA A 502 -36.49 16.19 -12.20
N VAL A 503 -36.80 15.42 -11.16
CA VAL A 503 -35.87 15.06 -10.10
C VAL A 503 -35.98 13.58 -9.82
N ARG A 504 -34.84 12.87 -9.82
CA ARG A 504 -34.79 11.50 -9.33
C ARG A 504 -34.19 11.51 -7.93
N GLY A 505 -35.02 11.24 -6.93
CA GLY A 505 -34.60 11.10 -5.53
C GLY A 505 -34.27 9.65 -5.18
N THR A 506 -33.20 9.45 -4.40
CA THR A 506 -32.79 8.14 -3.88
C THR A 506 -32.70 8.20 -2.36
N ASN A 507 -33.33 7.23 -1.69
CA ASN A 507 -33.27 7.01 -0.25
C ASN A 507 -32.52 5.71 0.05
N ILE A 508 -31.53 5.75 0.94
CA ILE A 508 -30.71 4.60 1.33
C ILE A 508 -31.10 4.21 2.77
N GLY A 509 -31.80 3.08 2.91
CA GLY A 509 -32.22 2.54 4.20
C GLY A 509 -33.66 2.91 4.57
N ALA A 510 -34.10 2.50 5.78
CA ALA A 510 -35.49 2.68 6.28
C ALA A 510 -35.71 4.05 6.96
N SER A 511 -34.92 5.06 6.65
CA SER A 511 -35.04 6.42 7.23
C SER A 511 -36.09 7.24 6.50
N PRO A 512 -36.63 8.31 7.12
CA PRO A 512 -37.50 9.26 6.44
C PRO A 512 -36.80 9.86 5.22
N ALA A 513 -37.43 9.84 4.07
CA ALA A 513 -36.94 10.39 2.82
C ALA A 513 -37.61 11.73 2.48
N GLY A 514 -36.91 12.63 1.81
CA GLY A 514 -37.48 13.91 1.43
C GLY A 514 -36.66 14.64 0.34
N LEU A 515 -37.36 15.32 -0.53
CA LEU A 515 -36.83 16.28 -1.50
C LEU A 515 -37.27 17.70 -1.12
N LEU A 516 -36.30 18.62 -1.14
CA LEU A 516 -36.53 20.04 -0.94
C LEU A 516 -35.86 20.85 -2.04
N LEU A 517 -36.61 21.69 -2.75
CA LEU A 517 -36.11 22.43 -3.91
C LEU A 517 -36.71 23.81 -4.01
N SER A 518 -35.95 24.81 -4.41
CA SER A 518 -36.39 26.13 -4.82
C SER A 518 -35.66 26.58 -6.08
N LEU A 519 -36.40 26.83 -7.16
CA LEU A 519 -35.90 27.51 -8.36
C LEU A 519 -36.32 28.99 -8.26
N ALA A 520 -35.35 29.85 -7.98
CA ALA A 520 -35.52 31.30 -7.93
C ALA A 520 -35.19 31.90 -9.31
N MET A 521 -36.02 32.81 -9.78
CA MET A 521 -35.89 33.46 -11.09
C MET A 521 -36.12 34.96 -10.96
N ARG A 522 -35.39 35.76 -11.77
CA ARG A 522 -35.55 37.22 -11.83
C ARG A 522 -35.67 37.68 -13.26
N ALA A 523 -36.66 38.50 -13.54
CA ALA A 523 -36.82 39.17 -14.85
C ALA A 523 -35.83 40.34 -14.99
N ALA A 524 -35.70 40.83 -16.21
CA ALA A 524 -34.87 42.00 -16.51
C ALA A 524 -35.38 43.30 -15.83
N ASN A 525 -36.66 43.36 -15.50
CA ASN A 525 -37.25 44.46 -14.75
C ASN A 525 -37.05 44.39 -13.22
N GLY A 526 -36.38 43.29 -12.74
CA GLY A 526 -36.08 43.05 -11.32
C GLY A 526 -37.18 42.33 -10.55
N GLU A 527 -38.25 41.91 -11.18
CA GLU A 527 -39.31 41.09 -10.59
C GLU A 527 -38.81 39.69 -10.32
N GLU A 528 -39.10 39.12 -9.13
CA GLU A 528 -38.68 37.81 -8.70
C GLU A 528 -39.86 36.87 -8.52
N TRP A 529 -39.69 35.61 -8.95
CA TRP A 529 -40.65 34.55 -8.70
C TRP A 529 -39.95 33.22 -8.49
N HIS A 530 -40.67 32.26 -7.89
CA HIS A 530 -40.08 30.99 -7.46
C HIS A 530 -40.99 29.82 -7.86
N VAL A 531 -40.31 28.68 -8.17
CA VAL A 531 -40.96 27.37 -8.23
C VAL A 531 -40.36 26.54 -7.11
N VAL A 532 -41.18 26.16 -6.14
CA VAL A 532 -40.75 25.45 -4.93
C VAL A 532 -41.35 24.05 -4.85
N THR A 533 -40.79 23.18 -4.02
CA THR A 533 -41.43 21.91 -3.66
C THR A 533 -42.67 22.17 -2.83
N ASP A 534 -43.82 21.77 -3.38
CA ASP A 534 -45.16 21.93 -2.83
C ASP A 534 -46.09 20.80 -3.34
N LYS A 535 -47.37 20.82 -2.95
CA LYS A 535 -48.40 19.87 -3.40
C LYS A 535 -48.70 19.88 -4.92
N LYS A 536 -48.11 20.77 -5.70
CA LYS A 536 -48.26 20.82 -7.15
C LYS A 536 -47.27 19.92 -7.88
N TRP A 537 -46.35 19.29 -7.17
CA TRP A 537 -45.45 18.31 -7.72
C TRP A 537 -46.15 16.96 -7.89
N GLN A 538 -45.77 16.23 -8.92
CA GLN A 538 -46.14 14.84 -9.15
C GLN A 538 -44.94 13.94 -8.77
N ALA A 539 -45.23 12.75 -8.26
CA ALA A 539 -44.27 11.75 -7.90
C ALA A 539 -44.67 10.37 -8.46
N ARG A 540 -43.71 9.53 -8.81
CA ARG A 540 -43.95 8.11 -9.12
C ARG A 540 -42.81 7.26 -8.55
N LEU A 541 -43.16 6.04 -8.14
CA LEU A 541 -42.17 5.08 -7.68
C LEU A 541 -41.33 4.54 -8.85
N LEU A 542 -40.04 4.35 -8.61
CA LEU A 542 -39.13 3.61 -9.50
C LEU A 542 -38.91 2.22 -8.89
N VAL A 543 -39.40 1.16 -9.54
CA VAL A 543 -39.22 -0.23 -9.09
C VAL A 543 -38.17 -0.89 -9.96
N ALA A 544 -37.06 -1.33 -9.34
CA ALA A 544 -35.94 -2.02 -10.00
C ALA A 544 -35.43 -1.33 -11.28
N GLY A 545 -35.37 0.00 -11.28
CA GLY A 545 -34.87 0.80 -12.40
C GLY A 545 -35.85 1.04 -13.55
N ALA A 546 -37.07 0.51 -13.47
CA ALA A 546 -38.17 0.78 -14.41
C ALA A 546 -39.15 1.78 -13.79
N ALA A 547 -39.65 2.74 -14.56
CA ALA A 547 -40.65 3.70 -14.10
C ALA A 547 -41.95 2.96 -13.68
N GLY A 548 -42.40 3.24 -12.46
CA GLY A 548 -43.72 2.85 -12.00
C GLY A 548 -44.83 3.48 -12.88
N THR A 549 -46.00 2.89 -12.88
CA THR A 549 -46.97 3.08 -13.94
C THR A 549 -47.71 4.41 -13.91
N ASN A 550 -47.88 5.07 -12.76
CA ASN A 550 -48.74 6.26 -12.66
C ASN A 550 -48.06 7.40 -11.88
N TRP A 551 -48.23 8.61 -12.38
CA TRP A 551 -47.92 9.84 -11.67
C TRP A 551 -49.03 10.15 -10.66
N GLU A 552 -48.68 10.42 -9.42
CA GLU A 552 -49.59 10.81 -8.32
C GLU A 552 -49.09 12.12 -7.70
N PRO A 553 -49.97 12.92 -7.07
CA PRO A 553 -49.54 14.10 -6.32
C PRO A 553 -48.50 13.73 -5.26
N ALA A 554 -47.38 14.45 -5.20
CA ALA A 554 -46.38 14.26 -4.16
C ALA A 554 -46.96 14.61 -2.79
N ALA A 555 -46.62 13.82 -1.76
CA ALA A 555 -47.01 14.12 -0.40
C ALA A 555 -46.11 15.22 0.19
N GLU A 556 -46.73 16.29 0.68
CA GLU A 556 -46.03 17.25 1.55
C GLU A 556 -45.84 16.61 2.92
N LEU A 557 -44.57 16.47 3.34
CA LEU A 557 -44.21 15.86 4.61
C LEU A 557 -44.19 16.89 5.74
N VAL A 558 -43.45 17.96 5.58
CA VAL A 558 -43.31 19.05 6.54
C VAL A 558 -42.74 20.29 5.83
N LYS A 559 -43.08 21.47 6.28
CA LYS A 559 -42.44 22.70 5.80
C LYS A 559 -40.96 22.75 6.20
N HIS A 560 -40.17 23.42 5.39
CA HIS A 560 -38.78 23.70 5.73
C HIS A 560 -38.67 24.31 7.14
N GLY A 561 -37.73 23.85 7.92
CA GLY A 561 -37.56 24.23 9.33
C GLY A 561 -38.30 23.35 10.34
N GLY A 562 -39.11 22.39 9.88
CA GLY A 562 -39.83 21.44 10.72
C GLY A 562 -39.35 19.99 10.53
N GLY A 563 -39.82 19.12 11.43
CA GLY A 563 -39.55 17.68 11.36
C GLY A 563 -38.13 17.28 11.66
N ALA A 564 -37.72 16.11 11.14
CA ALA A 564 -36.41 15.51 11.39
C ALA A 564 -35.25 16.29 10.74
N TRP A 565 -35.50 17.03 9.68
CA TRP A 565 -34.48 17.74 8.91
C TRP A 565 -34.18 19.17 9.41
N GLY A 566 -35.02 19.76 10.28
CA GLY A 566 -34.79 21.08 10.86
C GLY A 566 -34.63 22.20 9.83
N THR A 567 -33.93 23.26 10.20
CA THR A 567 -33.63 24.40 9.33
C THR A 567 -32.29 24.21 8.65
N LEU A 568 -32.31 23.82 7.38
CA LEU A 568 -31.09 23.67 6.54
C LEU A 568 -30.61 25.00 5.95
N TYR A 569 -31.52 25.95 5.84
CA TYR A 569 -31.16 27.31 5.51
C TYR A 569 -30.53 27.90 6.74
N GLY A 570 -29.24 28.02 6.61
CA GLY A 570 -28.42 28.70 7.59
C GLY A 570 -29.08 29.97 7.99
N LYS A 571 -28.83 30.35 9.16
CA LYS A 571 -28.71 31.71 9.53
C LYS A 571 -28.15 32.45 8.31
N GLU A 572 -29.02 33.13 7.52
CA GLU A 572 -28.57 34.36 6.87
C GLU A 572 -27.76 35.03 7.97
N PRO A 573 -26.57 35.59 7.73
CA PRO A 573 -25.91 36.38 8.74
C PRO A 573 -26.91 37.50 9.11
N SER A 574 -27.70 37.22 10.13
CA SER A 574 -28.63 38.20 10.69
C SER A 574 -27.75 39.24 11.33
N ASP A 575 -27.86 40.49 10.93
CA ASP A 575 -27.54 41.71 11.70
C ASP A 575 -26.15 41.79 12.37
N ALA A 576 -25.21 40.88 12.08
CA ALA A 576 -23.79 41.16 12.22
C ALA A 576 -23.45 42.13 11.08
N GLY A 577 -22.94 43.28 11.42
CA GLY A 577 -22.39 44.22 10.43
C GLY A 577 -21.51 43.51 9.40
N PRO A 578 -21.13 44.12 8.30
CA PRO A 578 -20.44 43.45 7.20
C PRO A 578 -19.41 42.45 7.74
N ASP A 579 -19.55 41.16 7.40
CA ASP A 579 -18.73 40.13 7.96
C ASP A 579 -17.24 40.47 7.73
N ALA A 580 -16.32 39.87 8.47
CA ALA A 580 -14.92 40.18 8.39
C ALA A 580 -14.39 40.08 6.94
N LEU A 581 -15.01 39.24 6.10
CA LEU A 581 -14.67 39.11 4.67
C LEU A 581 -15.11 40.33 3.86
N HIS A 582 -16.35 40.85 4.07
CA HIS A 582 -16.84 42.08 3.45
C HIS A 582 -15.96 43.29 3.81
N GLN A 583 -15.60 43.41 5.10
CA GLN A 583 -14.69 44.46 5.55
C GLN A 583 -13.32 44.37 4.88
N ALA A 584 -12.73 43.16 4.88
CA ALA A 584 -11.44 42.93 4.28
C ALA A 584 -11.45 43.17 2.76
N LEU A 585 -12.51 42.77 2.04
CA LEU A 585 -12.65 42.97 0.59
C LEU A 585 -12.92 44.46 0.26
N GLY A 586 -13.64 45.18 1.08
CA GLY A 586 -13.96 46.61 0.89
C GLY A 586 -12.74 47.54 1.08
N MET A 587 -11.65 47.06 1.70
CA MET A 587 -10.39 47.83 1.89
C MET A 587 -9.54 47.82 0.64
N ALA A 588 -8.84 48.93 0.37
CA ALA A 588 -7.83 48.96 -0.68
C ALA A 588 -6.72 47.95 -0.37
N LYS A 589 -6.22 47.23 -1.39
CA LYS A 589 -5.21 46.16 -1.20
C LYS A 589 -3.97 46.61 -0.39
N ALA A 590 -3.57 47.88 -0.56
CA ALA A 590 -2.41 48.46 0.13
C ALA A 590 -2.65 48.67 1.65
N ASP A 591 -3.91 48.78 2.07
CA ASP A 591 -4.28 49.10 3.46
C ASP A 591 -4.66 47.83 4.25
N ARG A 592 -4.63 46.65 3.61
CA ARG A 592 -4.99 45.37 4.26
C ARG A 592 -3.90 44.88 5.18
N THR A 593 -4.27 44.61 6.40
CA THR A 593 -3.37 43.96 7.39
C THR A 593 -3.22 42.45 7.09
N THR A 594 -2.31 41.79 7.79
CA THR A 594 -2.11 40.33 7.73
C THR A 594 -3.42 39.57 8.07
N GLU A 595 -4.21 40.09 8.99
CA GLU A 595 -5.49 39.49 9.41
C GLU A 595 -6.54 39.60 8.30
N HIS A 596 -6.63 40.75 7.62
CA HIS A 596 -7.51 40.91 6.45
C HIS A 596 -7.14 39.94 5.32
N TRP A 597 -5.83 39.79 5.05
CA TRP A 597 -5.37 38.81 4.06
C TRP A 597 -5.63 37.37 4.47
N ALA A 598 -5.51 37.04 5.76
CA ALA A 598 -5.86 35.70 6.27
C ALA A 598 -7.34 35.40 6.05
N THR A 599 -8.23 36.34 6.34
CA THR A 599 -9.68 36.21 6.12
C THR A 599 -10.02 35.98 4.65
N ILE A 600 -9.46 36.77 3.73
CA ILE A 600 -9.65 36.65 2.28
C ILE A 600 -9.11 35.31 1.78
N ASN A 601 -7.92 34.91 2.22
CA ASN A 601 -7.29 33.65 1.81
C ASN A 601 -8.05 32.43 2.33
N THR A 602 -8.64 32.49 3.52
CA THR A 602 -9.47 31.42 4.07
C THR A 602 -10.74 31.25 3.24
N ALA A 603 -11.46 32.33 2.94
CA ALA A 603 -12.65 32.28 2.10
C ALA A 603 -12.34 31.81 0.67
N PHE A 604 -11.18 32.22 0.13
CA PHE A 604 -10.71 31.73 -1.18
C PHE A 604 -10.35 30.24 -1.14
N ALA A 605 -9.79 29.75 -0.03
CA ALA A 605 -9.38 28.35 0.13
C ALA A 605 -10.57 27.39 0.11
N GLU A 606 -11.72 27.81 0.64
CA GLU A 606 -12.95 27.01 0.61
C GLU A 606 -13.46 26.78 -0.81
N MET A 607 -13.07 27.62 -1.76
CA MET A 607 -13.47 27.56 -3.16
C MET A 607 -12.42 26.90 -4.06
N GLN A 608 -11.16 26.78 -3.62
CA GLN A 608 -10.04 26.32 -4.45
C GLN A 608 -9.33 25.10 -3.82
N PRO A 609 -9.22 23.95 -4.52
CA PRO A 609 -8.65 22.72 -3.97
C PRO A 609 -7.24 22.89 -3.38
N ALA A 610 -6.38 23.67 -4.03
CA ALA A 610 -5.00 23.87 -3.58
C ALA A 610 -4.91 24.59 -2.21
N PHE A 611 -5.78 25.58 -1.97
CA PHE A 611 -5.83 26.29 -0.69
C PHE A 611 -6.56 25.52 0.41
N LYS A 612 -7.57 24.75 0.03
CA LYS A 612 -8.25 23.82 0.93
C LYS A 612 -7.27 22.79 1.49
N THR A 613 -6.36 22.31 0.63
CA THR A 613 -5.26 21.41 1.07
C THR A 613 -4.38 22.08 2.12
N LEU A 614 -3.92 23.32 1.92
CA LEU A 614 -3.12 24.06 2.91
C LEU A 614 -3.85 24.27 4.24
N THR A 615 -5.16 24.55 4.18
CA THR A 615 -6.00 24.70 5.39
C THR A 615 -6.10 23.39 6.14
N ASN A 616 -6.43 22.28 5.45
CA ASN A 616 -6.52 20.97 6.06
C ASN A 616 -5.17 20.53 6.68
N GLN A 617 -4.06 20.83 5.99
CA GLN A 617 -2.73 20.56 6.53
C GLN A 617 -2.44 21.38 7.80
N LEU A 618 -2.81 22.65 7.82
CA LEU A 618 -2.64 23.50 9.00
C LEU A 618 -3.46 22.99 10.19
N ASP A 619 -4.72 22.63 9.96
CA ASP A 619 -5.61 22.11 11.00
C ASP A 619 -5.06 20.78 11.57
N LEU A 620 -4.50 19.91 10.70
CA LEU A 620 -3.86 18.67 11.13
C LEU A 620 -2.61 18.94 11.98
N GLU A 621 -1.74 19.86 11.57
CA GLU A 621 -0.53 20.21 12.34
C GLU A 621 -0.85 20.89 13.67
N GLU A 622 -1.89 21.71 13.73
CA GLU A 622 -2.37 22.32 14.98
C GLU A 622 -2.96 21.26 15.92
N LYS A 623 -3.66 20.27 15.38
CA LYS A 623 -4.14 19.11 16.14
C LYS A 623 -3.00 18.29 16.69
N ILE A 624 -2.01 17.90 15.88
CA ILE A 624 -0.80 17.18 16.31
C ILE A 624 -0.09 17.94 17.45
N ARG A 625 -0.03 19.27 17.39
CA ARG A 625 0.58 20.09 18.44
C ARG A 625 -0.24 20.13 19.72
N SER A 626 -1.55 20.02 19.66
CA SER A 626 -2.49 20.14 20.78
C SER A 626 -2.81 18.84 21.48
N GLU A 627 -2.64 17.71 20.80
CA GLU A 627 -2.87 16.38 21.38
C GLU A 627 -1.67 16.01 22.28
N GLU A 628 -1.85 16.15 23.57
CA GLU A 628 -1.00 15.66 24.65
C GLU A 628 -1.74 14.63 25.48
#